data_4d77b76fcf5983ff0ffaba9688374c95
#
_entry.id   4d77b76fcf5983ff0ffaba9688374c95
#
_cell.length_a   1.000
_cell.length_b   1.000
_cell.length_c   1.000
_cell.angle_alpha   90.00
_cell.angle_beta   90.00
_cell.angle_gamma   90.00
#
_symmetry.space_group_name_H-M   'P 1'
#
loop_
_entity.id
_entity.type
_entity.pdbx_description
1 polymer ?
#
loop_
_entity_poly.entity_id
_entity_poly.type
_entity_poly.pdbx_seq_one_letter_code
_entity_poly.pdbx_strand_id
1 'polypeptide(L)'
;MSIALGFILGQARPMKISFHGAVRTTTGSQHLLEVNGKRLLLDCGLYQGKRQESIERNQNFPFEPASVDAVILSHAHIDHIGNLPNLYKQGFEGNVYCTFATRDLAAIMLEDSAEIQVADAAYVSKKHKKKGLPPVEPLYTPEDAERAVRQFVALGYDRPIPVADGVTLTFRDAGHILGSAQVILDIDEDGN
;
A
#
# COMPACT_ATOMS: atom_id res chain seq x y z
N MET A 1 3.13 53.45 9.43
CA MET A 1 3.87 52.16 9.51
C MET A 1 3.00 51.12 8.87
N SER A 2 3.28 50.77 7.62
CA SER A 2 2.49 49.79 6.86
C SER A 2 3.20 48.44 6.96
N ILE A 3 2.56 47.44 7.61
CA ILE A 3 3.08 46.08 7.71
C ILE A 3 2.61 45.37 6.45
N ALA A 4 3.51 45.16 5.50
CA ALA A 4 3.26 44.31 4.36
C ALA A 4 3.35 42.83 4.85
N LEU A 5 2.21 42.18 4.95
CA LEU A 5 2.14 40.74 5.12
C LEU A 5 2.53 40.10 3.78
N GLY A 6 3.80 39.70 3.65
CA GLY A 6 4.25 38.93 2.52
C GLY A 6 3.66 37.51 2.62
N PHE A 7 2.69 37.20 1.77
CA PHE A 7 2.31 35.81 1.49
C PHE A 7 3.50 35.18 0.76
N ILE A 8 4.20 34.28 1.44
CA ILE A 8 5.11 33.36 0.78
C ILE A 8 4.21 32.34 0.06
N LEU A 9 3.95 32.59 -1.23
CA LEU A 9 3.40 31.57 -2.10
C LEU A 9 4.40 30.42 -2.09
N GLY A 10 4.05 29.34 -1.40
CA GLY A 10 4.83 28.11 -1.43
C GLY A 10 4.95 27.69 -2.90
N GLN A 11 6.17 27.49 -3.38
CA GLN A 11 6.37 26.95 -4.73
C GLN A 11 5.65 25.60 -4.77
N ALA A 12 4.68 25.46 -5.67
CA ALA A 12 4.05 24.19 -5.97
C ALA A 12 5.16 23.17 -6.24
N ARG A 13 5.18 22.09 -5.48
CA ARG A 13 6.13 21.00 -5.73
C ARG A 13 5.57 20.21 -6.91
N PRO A 14 6.31 20.06 -8.01
CA PRO A 14 5.81 19.30 -9.14
C PRO A 14 5.47 17.87 -8.71
N MET A 15 4.45 17.28 -9.33
CA MET A 15 4.10 15.88 -9.16
C MET A 15 5.33 14.99 -9.33
N LYS A 16 5.48 14.01 -8.42
CA LYS A 16 6.58 13.05 -8.48
C LYS A 16 6.04 11.64 -8.25
N ILE A 17 6.45 10.70 -9.10
CA ILE A 17 6.22 9.27 -8.89
C ILE A 17 7.54 8.55 -8.59
N SER A 18 7.54 7.74 -7.52
CA SER A 18 8.68 6.91 -7.11
C SER A 18 8.30 5.44 -7.21
N PHE A 19 9.09 4.67 -7.92
CA PHE A 19 8.86 3.24 -8.14
C PHE A 19 9.71 2.44 -7.17
N HIS A 20 9.09 1.80 -6.18
CA HIS A 20 9.79 1.09 -5.10
C HIS A 20 9.76 -0.43 -5.22
N GLY A 21 8.81 -0.98 -5.98
CA GLY A 21 8.69 -2.42 -6.22
C GLY A 21 8.15 -2.72 -7.61
N ALA A 22 8.20 -3.99 -8.04
CA ALA A 22 7.88 -4.44 -9.39
C ALA A 22 8.65 -3.68 -10.49
N VAL A 23 9.84 -3.15 -10.15
CA VAL A 23 10.77 -2.49 -11.06
C VAL A 23 12.06 -3.29 -11.07
N ARG A 24 12.44 -3.80 -12.24
CA ARG A 24 13.50 -4.80 -12.42
C ARG A 24 13.26 -6.12 -11.66
N THR A 25 12.05 -6.30 -11.14
CA THR A 25 11.51 -7.49 -10.48
C THR A 25 10.05 -7.63 -10.88
N THR A 26 9.45 -8.82 -10.68
CA THR A 26 8.05 -9.08 -11.09
C THR A 26 7.04 -8.93 -9.97
N THR A 27 7.48 -8.81 -8.70
CA THR A 27 6.60 -8.82 -7.54
C THR A 27 6.88 -7.65 -6.59
N GLY A 28 5.96 -7.41 -5.66
CA GLY A 28 6.08 -6.37 -4.64
C GLY A 28 5.76 -4.98 -5.16
N SER A 29 4.67 -4.84 -5.94
CA SER A 29 4.26 -3.56 -6.53
C SER A 29 4.02 -2.50 -5.46
N GLN A 30 4.78 -1.40 -5.54
CA GLN A 30 4.70 -0.23 -4.65
C GLN A 30 5.17 1.00 -5.42
N HIS A 31 4.24 1.89 -5.76
CA HIS A 31 4.57 3.14 -6.45
C HIS A 31 4.01 4.32 -5.67
N LEU A 32 4.88 5.19 -5.18
CA LEU A 32 4.51 6.35 -4.38
C LEU A 32 4.38 7.59 -5.26
N LEU A 33 3.17 8.14 -5.31
CA LEU A 33 2.85 9.40 -5.97
C LEU A 33 2.83 10.52 -4.92
N GLU A 34 3.61 11.56 -5.15
CA GLU A 34 3.63 12.81 -4.36
C GLU A 34 3.03 13.91 -5.23
N VAL A 35 1.89 14.46 -4.83
CA VAL A 35 1.12 15.46 -5.58
C VAL A 35 0.32 16.34 -4.62
N ASN A 36 0.27 17.65 -4.85
CA ASN A 36 -0.46 18.63 -4.03
C ASN A 36 -0.18 18.51 -2.52
N GLY A 37 1.07 18.15 -2.15
CA GLY A 37 1.47 17.91 -0.77
C GLY A 37 0.94 16.60 -0.16
N LYS A 38 0.27 15.76 -0.97
CA LYS A 38 -0.24 14.43 -0.59
C LYS A 38 0.63 13.31 -1.11
N ARG A 39 0.60 12.18 -0.41
CA ARG A 39 1.37 10.97 -0.72
C ARG A 39 0.41 9.80 -0.90
N LEU A 40 0.21 9.37 -2.13
CA LEU A 40 -0.68 8.28 -2.52
C LEU A 40 0.16 7.07 -2.92
N LEU A 41 -0.07 5.94 -2.26
CA LEU A 41 0.61 4.69 -2.60
C LEU A 41 -0.26 3.86 -3.55
N LEU A 42 0.27 3.56 -4.74
CA LEU A 42 -0.38 2.69 -5.72
C LEU A 42 0.15 1.28 -5.50
N ASP A 43 -0.71 0.37 -5.05
CA ASP A 43 -0.44 -0.97 -4.55
C ASP A 43 0.52 -1.00 -3.34
N CYS A 44 0.44 -2.08 -2.57
CA CYS A 44 1.31 -2.35 -1.42
C CYS A 44 1.58 -3.86 -1.35
N GLY A 45 2.34 -4.37 -2.30
CA GLY A 45 2.53 -5.79 -2.51
C GLY A 45 3.69 -6.40 -1.72
N LEU A 46 3.60 -7.73 -1.51
CA LEU A 46 4.73 -8.51 -1.00
C LEU A 46 5.73 -8.79 -2.12
N TYR A 47 7.00 -8.50 -1.86
CA TYR A 47 8.10 -8.99 -2.67
C TYR A 47 8.28 -10.49 -2.45
N GLN A 48 8.34 -11.23 -3.54
CA GLN A 48 8.53 -12.67 -3.57
C GLN A 48 9.85 -13.01 -4.26
N GLY A 49 10.79 -13.57 -3.51
CA GLY A 49 12.13 -13.88 -3.99
C GLY A 49 12.87 -14.82 -3.04
N LYS A 50 14.20 -14.71 -2.99
CA LYS A 50 14.98 -15.48 -2.02
C LYS A 50 14.59 -15.06 -0.60
N ARG A 51 14.50 -16.04 0.33
CA ARG A 51 14.00 -15.83 1.70
C ARG A 51 14.58 -14.60 2.39
N GLN A 52 15.91 -14.46 2.40
CA GLN A 52 16.57 -13.35 3.09
C GLN A 52 16.22 -11.99 2.47
N GLU A 53 16.22 -11.92 1.14
CA GLU A 53 15.86 -10.71 0.40
C GLU A 53 14.38 -10.35 0.59
N SER A 54 13.49 -11.37 0.58
CA SER A 54 12.05 -11.16 0.84
C SER A 54 11.79 -10.62 2.23
N ILE A 55 12.47 -11.14 3.25
CA ILE A 55 12.35 -10.65 4.62
C ILE A 55 12.78 -9.19 4.70
N GLU A 56 13.97 -8.86 4.19
CA GLU A 56 14.54 -7.51 4.25
C GLU A 56 13.66 -6.48 3.53
N ARG A 57 13.23 -6.79 2.30
CA ARG A 57 12.42 -5.87 1.48
C ARG A 57 11.01 -5.69 2.02
N ASN A 58 10.40 -6.75 2.57
CA ASN A 58 9.03 -6.65 3.09
C ASN A 58 8.97 -6.00 4.47
N GLN A 59 10.02 -6.15 5.29
CA GLN A 59 10.09 -5.51 6.61
C GLN A 59 10.37 -4.01 6.53
N ASN A 60 11.11 -3.56 5.52
CA ASN A 60 11.61 -2.19 5.43
C ASN A 60 10.99 -1.47 4.23
N PHE A 61 10.06 -0.57 4.50
CA PHE A 61 9.55 0.32 3.45
C PHE A 61 10.63 1.35 3.07
N PRO A 62 10.80 1.67 1.77
CA PRO A 62 11.74 2.70 1.31
C PRO A 62 11.19 4.13 1.51
N PHE A 63 10.10 4.28 2.24
CA PHE A 63 9.44 5.52 2.63
C PHE A 63 8.86 5.37 4.03
N GLU A 64 8.51 6.49 4.67
CA GLU A 64 7.86 6.49 5.98
C GLU A 64 6.38 6.10 5.87
N PRO A 65 5.91 4.95 6.40
CA PRO A 65 4.52 4.50 6.31
C PRO A 65 3.50 5.49 6.85
N ALA A 66 3.79 6.14 7.99
CA ALA A 66 2.92 7.12 8.62
C ALA A 66 2.72 8.39 7.77
N SER A 67 3.55 8.60 6.74
CA SER A 67 3.45 9.76 5.85
C SER A 67 2.57 9.51 4.61
N VAL A 68 2.07 8.29 4.43
CA VAL A 68 1.17 7.96 3.30
C VAL A 68 -0.25 8.40 3.67
N ASP A 69 -0.86 9.22 2.81
CA ASP A 69 -2.23 9.73 3.04
C ASP A 69 -3.30 8.71 2.63
N ALA A 70 -3.07 7.95 1.55
CA ALA A 70 -3.99 6.91 1.10
C ALA A 70 -3.27 5.84 0.27
N VAL A 71 -3.89 4.66 0.19
CA VAL A 71 -3.49 3.57 -0.71
C VAL A 71 -4.56 3.36 -1.76
N ILE A 72 -4.17 3.07 -3.00
CA ILE A 72 -5.07 2.75 -4.11
C ILE A 72 -4.65 1.40 -4.66
N LEU A 73 -5.53 0.40 -4.59
CA LEU A 73 -5.24 -0.97 -5.03
C LEU A 73 -5.77 -1.22 -6.43
N SER A 74 -4.92 -1.74 -7.28
CA SER A 74 -5.29 -2.17 -8.63
C SER A 74 -6.07 -3.48 -8.64
N HIS A 75 -5.66 -4.47 -7.84
CA HIS A 75 -6.30 -5.79 -7.72
C HIS A 75 -5.77 -6.56 -6.52
N ALA A 76 -6.35 -7.75 -6.24
CA ALA A 76 -6.13 -8.49 -5.00
C ALA A 76 -4.99 -9.53 -5.04
N HIS A 77 -4.12 -9.58 -6.04
CA HIS A 77 -2.96 -10.48 -5.97
C HIS A 77 -2.01 -10.09 -4.85
N ILE A 78 -1.38 -11.09 -4.22
CA ILE A 78 -0.58 -10.89 -3.00
C ILE A 78 0.65 -9.99 -3.23
N ASP A 79 1.18 -9.95 -4.42
CA ASP A 79 2.27 -9.05 -4.83
C ASP A 79 1.80 -7.61 -5.12
N HIS A 80 0.50 -7.32 -4.95
CA HIS A 80 -0.13 -6.00 -5.01
C HIS A 80 -0.76 -5.54 -3.70
N ILE A 81 -1.15 -6.47 -2.81
CA ILE A 81 -1.82 -6.13 -1.54
C ILE A 81 -1.09 -6.65 -0.30
N GLY A 82 -0.21 -7.64 -0.46
CA GLY A 82 0.23 -8.51 0.64
C GLY A 82 1.10 -7.84 1.70
N ASN A 83 1.63 -6.64 1.48
CA ASN A 83 2.38 -5.89 2.49
C ASN A 83 1.54 -4.80 3.18
N LEU A 84 0.26 -4.69 2.85
CA LEU A 84 -0.65 -3.70 3.41
C LEU A 84 -0.83 -3.83 4.94
N PRO A 85 -1.01 -5.04 5.54
CA PRO A 85 -1.10 -5.15 6.98
C PRO A 85 0.17 -4.68 7.71
N ASN A 86 1.34 -4.91 7.12
CA ASN A 86 2.59 -4.41 7.65
C ASN A 86 2.72 -2.88 7.53
N LEU A 87 2.17 -2.27 6.47
CA LEU A 87 2.10 -0.82 6.32
C LEU A 87 1.29 -0.20 7.48
N TYR A 88 0.14 -0.79 7.83
CA TYR A 88 -0.66 -0.41 9.00
C TYR A 88 0.12 -0.58 10.30
N LYS A 89 0.75 -1.73 10.50
CA LYS A 89 1.57 -2.00 11.69
C LYS A 89 2.67 -0.97 11.89
N GLN A 90 3.16 -0.37 10.81
CA GLN A 90 4.21 0.66 10.82
C GLN A 90 3.66 2.10 10.78
N GLY A 91 2.36 2.31 11.06
CA GLY A 91 1.78 3.63 11.34
C GLY A 91 1.01 4.29 10.20
N PHE A 92 0.71 3.58 9.12
CA PHE A 92 -0.27 4.07 8.14
C PHE A 92 -1.68 4.04 8.75
N GLU A 93 -2.45 5.12 8.61
CA GLU A 93 -3.81 5.25 9.15
C GLU A 93 -4.84 5.70 8.08
N GLY A 94 -4.41 5.87 6.83
CA GLY A 94 -5.25 6.36 5.74
C GLY A 94 -6.24 5.34 5.19
N ASN A 95 -7.07 5.79 4.26
CA ASN A 95 -8.01 4.94 3.54
C ASN A 95 -7.30 4.07 2.47
N VAL A 96 -7.87 2.90 2.19
CA VAL A 96 -7.47 2.02 1.09
C VAL A 96 -8.59 1.95 0.07
N TYR A 97 -8.41 2.59 -1.07
CA TYR A 97 -9.38 2.60 -2.15
C TYR A 97 -9.19 1.39 -3.07
N CYS A 98 -10.28 0.68 -3.36
CA CYS A 98 -10.29 -0.47 -4.26
C CYS A 98 -11.68 -0.73 -4.84
N THR A 99 -11.82 -1.68 -5.75
CA THR A 99 -13.15 -2.13 -6.20
C THR A 99 -13.81 -3.02 -5.14
N PHE A 100 -15.14 -3.21 -5.22
CA PHE A 100 -15.88 -4.08 -4.31
C PHE A 100 -15.31 -5.51 -4.29
N ALA A 101 -15.06 -6.09 -5.46
CA ALA A 101 -14.56 -7.45 -5.54
C ALA A 101 -13.09 -7.56 -5.07
N THR A 102 -12.26 -6.55 -5.34
CA THR A 102 -10.89 -6.49 -4.80
C THR A 102 -10.91 -6.46 -3.27
N ARG A 103 -11.81 -5.70 -2.63
CA ARG A 103 -11.96 -5.70 -1.17
C ARG A 103 -12.29 -7.09 -0.63
N ASP A 104 -13.29 -7.75 -1.24
CA ASP A 104 -13.77 -9.04 -0.73
C ASP A 104 -12.71 -10.14 -0.90
N LEU A 105 -11.99 -10.16 -2.03
CA LEU A 105 -10.87 -11.07 -2.25
C LEU A 105 -9.68 -10.76 -1.34
N ALA A 106 -9.32 -9.47 -1.17
CA ALA A 106 -8.21 -9.05 -0.33
C ALA A 106 -8.43 -9.44 1.13
N ALA A 107 -9.66 -9.37 1.64
CA ALA A 107 -9.97 -9.79 3.00
C ALA A 107 -9.59 -11.25 3.24
N ILE A 108 -9.97 -12.16 2.33
CA ILE A 108 -9.65 -13.59 2.43
C ILE A 108 -8.14 -13.83 2.25
N MET A 109 -7.54 -13.19 1.25
CA MET A 109 -6.13 -13.44 0.91
C MET A 109 -5.16 -12.89 1.96
N LEU A 110 -5.46 -11.76 2.59
CA LEU A 110 -4.62 -11.19 3.65
C LEU A 110 -4.71 -12.01 4.93
N GLU A 111 -5.89 -12.54 5.28
CA GLU A 111 -6.08 -13.44 6.41
C GLU A 111 -5.28 -14.75 6.22
N ASP A 112 -5.46 -15.43 5.08
CA ASP A 112 -4.72 -16.65 4.72
C ASP A 112 -3.20 -16.42 4.73
N SER A 113 -2.75 -15.32 4.12
CA SER A 113 -1.33 -14.94 4.13
C SER A 113 -0.79 -14.74 5.55
N ALA A 114 -1.56 -14.13 6.45
CA ALA A 114 -1.16 -13.91 7.83
C ALA A 114 -1.03 -15.25 8.59
N GLU A 115 -2.00 -16.17 8.44
CA GLU A 115 -1.95 -17.50 9.04
C GLU A 115 -0.72 -18.30 8.57
N ILE A 116 -0.43 -18.28 7.27
CA ILE A 116 0.77 -18.92 6.70
C ILE A 116 2.04 -18.33 7.30
N GLN A 117 2.14 -17.00 7.45
CA GLN A 117 3.31 -16.34 8.03
C GLN A 117 3.50 -16.68 9.50
N VAL A 118 2.43 -16.73 10.29
CA VAL A 118 2.47 -17.17 11.71
C VAL A 118 2.94 -18.60 11.82
N ALA A 119 2.41 -19.52 11.00
CA ALA A 119 2.80 -20.92 10.99
C ALA A 119 4.30 -21.09 10.58
N ASP A 120 4.75 -20.36 9.55
CA ASP A 120 6.17 -20.38 9.12
C ASP A 120 7.11 -19.82 10.21
N ALA A 121 6.75 -18.71 10.83
CA ALA A 121 7.50 -18.13 11.93
C ALA A 121 7.64 -19.08 13.12
N ALA A 122 6.56 -19.76 13.49
CA ALA A 122 6.58 -20.78 14.56
C ALA A 122 7.48 -21.96 14.19
N TYR A 123 7.40 -22.45 12.95
CA TYR A 123 8.26 -23.53 12.48
C TYR A 123 9.75 -23.17 12.50
N VAL A 124 10.09 -21.99 12.02
CA VAL A 124 11.47 -21.50 12.02
C VAL A 124 11.98 -21.26 13.44
N SER A 125 11.16 -20.66 14.31
CA SER A 125 11.48 -20.44 15.72
C SER A 125 11.77 -21.74 16.45
N LYS A 126 11.05 -22.83 16.16
CA LYS A 126 11.34 -24.17 16.69
C LYS A 126 12.73 -24.69 16.26
N LYS A 127 13.16 -24.39 15.03
CA LYS A 127 14.50 -24.73 14.54
C LYS A 127 15.57 -23.84 15.17
N HIS A 128 15.29 -22.53 15.34
CA HIS A 128 16.16 -21.58 15.99
C HIS A 128 16.45 -21.95 17.44
N LYS A 129 15.41 -22.35 18.20
CA LYS A 129 15.55 -22.80 19.59
C LYS A 129 16.57 -23.95 19.73
N LYS A 130 16.60 -24.90 18.80
CA LYS A 130 17.58 -26.00 18.81
C LYS A 130 19.02 -25.53 18.57
N LYS A 131 19.21 -24.33 18.01
CA LYS A 131 20.51 -23.74 17.70
C LYS A 131 20.88 -22.58 18.63
N GLY A 132 20.08 -22.32 19.68
CA GLY A 132 20.30 -21.17 20.59
C GLY A 132 20.10 -19.80 19.94
N LEU A 133 19.36 -19.72 18.84
CA LEU A 133 19.05 -18.49 18.14
C LEU A 133 17.71 -17.91 18.62
N PRO A 134 17.49 -16.58 18.50
CA PRO A 134 16.23 -15.94 18.87
C PRO A 134 15.06 -16.44 18.01
N PRO A 135 13.81 -16.35 18.51
CA PRO A 135 12.63 -16.66 17.72
C PRO A 135 12.47 -15.70 16.54
N VAL A 136 11.72 -16.10 15.54
CA VAL A 136 11.35 -15.29 14.38
C VAL A 136 9.90 -14.84 14.55
N GLU A 137 9.67 -13.56 14.36
CA GLU A 137 8.33 -12.98 14.36
C GLU A 137 7.75 -12.98 12.94
N PRO A 138 6.42 -13.16 12.77
CA PRO A 138 5.76 -12.97 11.49
C PRO A 138 5.81 -11.49 11.09
N LEU A 139 5.76 -11.19 9.79
CA LEU A 139 5.71 -9.82 9.29
C LEU A 139 4.47 -9.09 9.83
N TYR A 140 3.32 -9.79 9.84
CA TYR A 140 2.06 -9.36 10.43
C TYR A 140 1.23 -10.58 10.87
N THR A 141 0.22 -10.32 11.70
CA THR A 141 -0.70 -11.33 12.26
C THR A 141 -2.08 -11.24 11.60
N PRO A 142 -2.99 -12.23 11.81
CA PRO A 142 -4.38 -12.13 11.38
C PRO A 142 -5.09 -10.87 11.91
N GLU A 143 -4.80 -10.44 13.13
CA GLU A 143 -5.36 -9.22 13.70
C GLU A 143 -4.90 -7.96 12.96
N ASP A 144 -3.63 -7.94 12.49
CA ASP A 144 -3.11 -6.85 11.66
C ASP A 144 -3.79 -6.82 10.28
N ALA A 145 -4.04 -8.00 9.69
CA ALA A 145 -4.77 -8.14 8.43
C ALA A 145 -6.23 -7.65 8.56
N GLU A 146 -6.93 -8.05 9.63
CA GLU A 146 -8.30 -7.58 9.92
C GLU A 146 -8.36 -6.06 10.06
N ARG A 147 -7.40 -5.45 10.78
CA ARG A 147 -7.31 -3.99 10.93
C ARG A 147 -7.14 -3.30 9.58
N ALA A 148 -6.26 -3.80 8.73
CA ALA A 148 -6.02 -3.24 7.39
C ALA A 148 -7.29 -3.28 6.53
N VAL A 149 -8.04 -4.39 6.55
CA VAL A 149 -9.28 -4.55 5.78
C VAL A 149 -10.38 -3.58 6.22
N ARG A 150 -10.44 -3.19 7.49
CA ARG A 150 -11.41 -2.22 8.01
C ARG A 150 -11.29 -0.82 7.39
N GLN A 151 -10.14 -0.48 6.81
CA GLN A 151 -9.87 0.81 6.18
C GLN A 151 -10.21 0.82 4.68
N PHE A 152 -10.75 -0.28 4.15
CA PHE A 152 -11.06 -0.37 2.73
C PHE A 152 -12.32 0.41 2.38
N VAL A 153 -12.17 1.30 1.40
CA VAL A 153 -13.24 2.08 0.78
C VAL A 153 -13.48 1.50 -0.61
N ALA A 154 -14.57 0.71 -0.74
CA ALA A 154 -14.89 0.03 -1.99
C ALA A 154 -15.68 0.93 -2.95
N LEU A 155 -15.26 0.98 -4.21
CA LEU A 155 -15.80 1.82 -5.27
C LEU A 155 -16.24 0.98 -6.46
N GLY A 156 -17.23 1.47 -7.21
CA GLY A 156 -17.61 0.90 -8.51
C GLY A 156 -16.71 1.42 -9.63
N TYR A 157 -16.69 0.68 -10.74
CA TYR A 157 -16.05 1.15 -11.97
C TYR A 157 -16.75 2.40 -12.55
N ASP A 158 -15.99 3.19 -13.31
CA ASP A 158 -16.43 4.37 -14.07
C ASP A 158 -17.12 5.45 -13.22
N ARG A 159 -16.74 5.52 -11.93
CA ARG A 159 -17.22 6.54 -11.00
C ARG A 159 -16.05 7.36 -10.47
N PRO A 160 -15.90 8.61 -10.92
CA PRO A 160 -14.88 9.52 -10.41
C PRO A 160 -15.20 9.92 -8.96
N ILE A 161 -14.22 9.79 -8.07
CA ILE A 161 -14.32 10.15 -6.66
C ILE A 161 -13.07 10.93 -6.23
N PRO A 162 -13.20 12.07 -5.56
CA PRO A 162 -12.06 12.79 -5.01
C PRO A 162 -11.44 11.95 -3.87
N VAL A 163 -10.13 11.72 -3.93
CA VAL A 163 -9.37 10.96 -2.93
C VAL A 163 -8.34 11.80 -2.19
N ALA A 164 -8.01 12.97 -2.76
CA ALA A 164 -7.17 13.99 -2.16
C ALA A 164 -7.46 15.34 -2.82
N ASP A 165 -6.94 16.44 -2.25
CA ASP A 165 -7.09 17.76 -2.84
C ASP A 165 -6.51 17.79 -4.26
N GLY A 166 -7.35 18.16 -5.24
CA GLY A 166 -7.00 18.17 -6.66
C GLY A 166 -6.77 16.79 -7.28
N VAL A 167 -7.11 15.67 -6.60
CA VAL A 167 -6.92 14.32 -7.13
C VAL A 167 -8.23 13.55 -7.16
N THR A 168 -8.68 13.17 -8.35
CA THR A 168 -9.87 12.38 -8.60
C THR A 168 -9.49 11.00 -9.10
N LEU A 169 -9.95 9.95 -8.40
CA LEU A 169 -9.74 8.55 -8.76
C LEU A 169 -10.92 8.01 -9.57
N THR A 170 -10.61 7.31 -10.66
CA THR A 170 -11.57 6.49 -11.40
C THR A 170 -10.98 5.11 -11.64
N PHE A 171 -11.74 4.06 -11.29
CA PHE A 171 -11.39 2.69 -11.66
C PHE A 171 -12.04 2.31 -12.98
N ARG A 172 -11.28 1.66 -13.88
CA ARG A 172 -11.80 0.99 -15.06
C ARG A 172 -11.40 -0.47 -15.06
N ASP A 173 -12.28 -1.33 -15.60
CA ASP A 173 -12.00 -2.76 -15.67
C ASP A 173 -10.68 -3.02 -16.42
N ALA A 174 -9.78 -3.79 -15.80
CA ALA A 174 -8.50 -4.18 -16.38
C ALA A 174 -8.55 -5.55 -17.08
N GLY A 175 -9.61 -6.34 -16.90
CA GLY A 175 -9.77 -7.66 -17.53
C GLY A 175 -8.74 -8.70 -17.07
N HIS A 176 -8.25 -8.60 -15.83
CA HIS A 176 -7.19 -9.47 -15.30
C HIS A 176 -7.76 -10.54 -14.35
N ILE A 177 -8.20 -10.13 -13.15
CA ILE A 177 -8.94 -10.98 -12.20
C ILE A 177 -10.22 -10.25 -11.79
N LEU A 178 -11.10 -10.93 -11.07
CA LEU A 178 -12.32 -10.32 -10.56
C LEU A 178 -11.99 -9.09 -9.71
N GLY A 179 -12.56 -7.95 -10.08
CA GLY A 179 -12.31 -6.67 -9.40
C GLY A 179 -11.06 -5.92 -9.84
N SER A 180 -10.24 -6.49 -10.73
CA SER A 180 -9.03 -5.81 -11.20
C SER A 180 -9.35 -4.50 -11.93
N ALA A 181 -8.56 -3.45 -11.67
CA ALA A 181 -8.79 -2.13 -12.21
C ALA A 181 -7.52 -1.47 -12.76
N GLN A 182 -7.69 -0.76 -13.85
CA GLN A 182 -6.80 0.32 -14.24
C GLN A 182 -7.10 1.50 -13.30
N VAL A 183 -6.06 2.04 -12.68
CA VAL A 183 -6.13 3.21 -11.80
C VAL A 183 -5.94 4.45 -12.65
N ILE A 184 -6.98 5.28 -12.77
CA ILE A 184 -6.93 6.56 -13.46
C ILE A 184 -6.99 7.66 -12.40
N LEU A 185 -6.02 8.55 -12.41
CA LEU A 185 -5.96 9.72 -11.56
C LEU A 185 -6.01 10.97 -12.43
N ASP A 186 -7.10 11.72 -12.30
CA ASP A 186 -7.19 13.07 -12.83
C ASP A 186 -6.65 14.03 -11.78
N ILE A 187 -5.61 14.77 -12.13
CA ILE A 187 -4.85 15.61 -11.19
C ILE A 187 -4.96 17.07 -11.65
N ASP A 188 -5.40 17.91 -10.74
CA ASP A 188 -5.41 19.37 -10.88
C ASP A 188 -4.28 19.93 -9.99
N GLU A 189 -3.21 20.41 -10.62
CA GLU A 189 -2.11 21.10 -9.94
C GLU A 189 -2.30 22.61 -10.18
N ASP A 190 -2.68 23.36 -9.14
CA ASP A 190 -2.81 24.82 -9.15
C ASP A 190 -3.74 25.37 -10.26
N GLY A 191 -4.81 24.62 -10.63
CA GLY A 191 -5.78 25.01 -11.65
C GLY A 191 -5.30 24.78 -13.10
N ASN A 192 -4.35 23.86 -13.32
CA ASN A 192 -3.88 23.40 -14.61
C ASN A 192 -4.22 21.93 -14.87
#